data_8bdc622aafb081ce703fe911586d9f54
#
_entry.id   8bdc622aafb081ce703fe911586d9f54
#
_cell.length_a   1.000
_cell.length_b   1.000
_cell.length_c   1.000
_cell.angle_alpha   90.00
_cell.angle_beta   90.00
_cell.angle_gamma   90.00
#
_symmetry.space_group_name_H-M   'P 1'
#
loop_
_entity.id
_entity.type
_entity.pdbx_description
1 polymer ?
#
loop_
_entity_poly.entity_id
_entity_poly.type
_entity_poly.pdbx_seq_one_letter_code
_entity_poly.pdbx_strand_id
1 'polypeptide(L)'
;MFIIGIAGGTGSGKTTVVRKLIERLPHGEVVVIPQDSYYNDSSHVPFEERQNINFDHPDAFDWALFAKHIESLKNGESIEQPIYDYITSSRQEKTIHVDPREIIIVEGIMALHDPVLRKQMDLKIFVDADADDRLIRVAQRDIVERGRTIEAVMERYQRVLKPMHEQFIETCKRYADVIIPQGGHNNAAINMLVKFIKQELKDKK
;
A
#
# COMPACT_ATOMS: atom_id res chain seq x y z
N MET A 1 0.17 -13.72 -15.58
CA MET A 1 0.45 -12.74 -14.52
C MET A 1 -0.81 -12.58 -13.68
N PHE A 2 -0.66 -12.41 -12.36
CA PHE A 2 -1.77 -12.27 -11.40
C PHE A 2 -1.54 -11.05 -10.52
N ILE A 3 -2.46 -10.07 -10.54
CA ILE A 3 -2.32 -8.78 -9.87
C ILE A 3 -3.19 -8.75 -8.63
N ILE A 4 -2.57 -8.49 -7.46
CA ILE A 4 -3.24 -8.46 -6.16
C ILE A 4 -3.16 -7.05 -5.60
N GLY A 5 -4.31 -6.41 -5.36
CA GLY A 5 -4.39 -5.15 -4.64
C GLY A 5 -4.60 -5.38 -3.14
N ILE A 6 -3.78 -4.76 -2.30
CA ILE A 6 -3.89 -4.87 -0.84
C ILE A 6 -4.01 -3.46 -0.24
N ALA A 7 -5.21 -3.12 0.21
CA ALA A 7 -5.49 -1.85 0.90
C ALA A 7 -5.77 -2.05 2.39
N GLY A 8 -5.79 -0.95 3.14
CA GLY A 8 -6.16 -0.95 4.57
C GLY A 8 -5.48 0.18 5.33
N GLY A 9 -6.02 0.58 6.45
CA GLY A 9 -5.56 1.73 7.23
C GLY A 9 -4.11 1.64 7.72
N THR A 10 -3.51 2.78 7.98
CA THR A 10 -2.25 2.84 8.70
C THR A 10 -2.37 2.08 10.03
N GLY A 11 -1.41 1.20 10.33
CA GLY A 11 -1.45 0.34 11.51
C GLY A 11 -2.33 -0.91 11.38
N SER A 12 -3.02 -1.16 10.25
CA SER A 12 -3.86 -2.36 10.06
C SER A 12 -3.07 -3.68 9.95
N GLY A 13 -1.76 -3.60 9.65
CA GLY A 13 -0.90 -4.78 9.46
C GLY A 13 -0.78 -5.26 8.01
N LYS A 14 -1.07 -4.41 7.02
CA LYS A 14 -0.89 -4.71 5.59
C LYS A 14 0.50 -5.27 5.27
N THR A 15 1.55 -4.55 5.65
CA THR A 15 2.94 -4.95 5.39
C THR A 15 3.27 -6.33 5.98
N THR A 16 2.68 -6.67 7.14
CA THR A 16 2.80 -8.01 7.71
C THR A 16 2.08 -9.06 6.86
N VAL A 17 0.89 -8.75 6.33
CA VAL A 17 0.17 -9.63 5.40
C VAL A 17 0.99 -9.85 4.14
N VAL A 18 1.46 -8.78 3.50
CA VAL A 18 2.30 -8.83 2.28
C VAL A 18 3.54 -9.69 2.52
N ARG A 19 4.28 -9.42 3.60
CA ARG A 19 5.48 -10.21 3.95
C ARG A 19 5.15 -11.70 4.09
N LYS A 20 4.10 -12.05 4.83
CA LYS A 20 3.67 -13.45 5.02
C LYS A 20 3.18 -14.12 3.73
N LEU A 21 2.62 -13.38 2.79
CA LEU A 21 2.28 -13.88 1.46
C LEU A 21 3.57 -14.21 0.68
N ILE A 22 4.52 -13.28 0.61
CA ILE A 22 5.80 -13.45 -0.10
C ILE A 22 6.57 -14.66 0.44
N GLU A 23 6.68 -14.81 1.76
CA GLU A 23 7.36 -15.93 2.42
C GLU A 23 6.78 -17.31 2.05
N ARG A 24 5.52 -17.38 1.60
CA ARG A 24 4.79 -18.63 1.33
C ARG A 24 4.49 -18.85 -0.15
N LEU A 25 4.71 -17.84 -0.99
CA LEU A 25 4.59 -17.95 -2.45
C LEU A 25 5.93 -18.37 -3.07
N PRO A 26 5.96 -18.84 -4.33
CA PRO A 26 7.19 -19.28 -4.96
C PRO A 26 8.22 -18.15 -5.04
N HIS A 27 9.46 -18.45 -4.69
CA HIS A 27 10.55 -17.48 -4.70
C HIS A 27 10.81 -16.93 -6.10
N GLY A 28 11.00 -15.61 -6.20
CA GLY A 28 11.33 -14.93 -7.45
C GLY A 28 10.13 -14.69 -8.39
N GLU A 29 8.95 -15.21 -8.07
CA GLU A 29 7.74 -14.99 -8.89
C GLU A 29 6.89 -13.79 -8.44
N VAL A 30 7.25 -13.14 -7.34
CA VAL A 30 6.50 -12.03 -6.73
C VAL A 30 7.28 -10.74 -6.81
N VAL A 31 6.62 -9.67 -7.24
CA VAL A 31 7.09 -8.29 -7.07
C VAL A 31 6.06 -7.47 -6.29
N VAL A 32 6.53 -6.58 -5.42
CA VAL A 32 5.68 -5.66 -4.66
C VAL A 32 5.88 -4.25 -5.18
N ILE A 33 4.78 -3.60 -5.51
CA ILE A 33 4.76 -2.21 -5.94
C ILE A 33 4.03 -1.39 -4.87
N PRO A 34 4.76 -0.70 -4.00
CA PRO A 34 4.16 0.08 -2.92
C PRO A 34 3.57 1.40 -3.46
N GLN A 35 2.35 1.70 -3.06
CA GLN A 35 1.67 2.97 -3.36
C GLN A 35 2.52 4.17 -2.92
N ASP A 36 3.22 4.03 -1.82
CA ASP A 36 4.02 5.10 -1.23
C ASP A 36 5.18 5.58 -2.14
N SER A 37 5.60 4.77 -3.12
CA SER A 37 6.54 5.20 -4.16
C SER A 37 5.94 6.22 -5.13
N TYR A 38 4.62 6.32 -5.20
CA TYR A 38 3.89 7.13 -6.16
C TYR A 38 3.31 8.42 -5.57
N TYR A 39 3.81 8.91 -4.44
CA TYR A 39 3.50 10.28 -4.02
C TYR A 39 3.94 11.27 -5.10
N ASN A 40 3.14 12.31 -5.30
CA ASN A 40 3.47 13.41 -6.21
C ASN A 40 4.80 14.05 -5.82
N ASP A 41 5.58 14.46 -6.82
CA ASP A 41 6.80 15.20 -6.54
C ASP A 41 6.48 16.60 -6.01
N SER A 42 7.00 16.89 -4.83
CA SER A 42 6.82 18.19 -4.16
C SER A 42 8.12 19.03 -4.18
N SER A 43 9.09 18.70 -5.03
CA SER A 43 10.37 19.43 -5.11
C SER A 43 10.19 20.92 -5.45
N HIS A 44 9.11 21.27 -6.16
CA HIS A 44 8.72 22.64 -6.52
C HIS A 44 8.11 23.44 -5.37
N VAL A 45 7.74 22.79 -4.26
CA VAL A 45 7.18 23.43 -3.06
C VAL A 45 8.34 23.77 -2.11
N PRO A 46 8.37 24.96 -1.46
CA PRO A 46 9.36 25.28 -0.43
C PRO A 46 9.39 24.23 0.67
N PHE A 47 10.59 23.87 1.14
CA PHE A 47 10.78 22.75 2.07
C PHE A 47 9.94 22.88 3.35
N GLU A 48 9.84 24.10 3.91
CA GLU A 48 9.07 24.39 5.12
C GLU A 48 7.56 24.15 4.92
N GLU A 49 7.07 24.30 3.70
CA GLU A 49 5.64 24.11 3.37
C GLU A 49 5.30 22.66 3.11
N ARG A 50 6.27 21.82 2.71
CA ARG A 50 6.05 20.38 2.43
C ARG A 50 5.55 19.62 3.65
N GLN A 51 5.86 20.08 4.85
CA GLN A 51 5.38 19.49 6.11
C GLN A 51 3.85 19.58 6.27
N ASN A 52 3.21 20.50 5.54
CA ASN A 52 1.76 20.70 5.56
C ASN A 52 1.03 19.82 4.54
N ILE A 53 1.74 19.08 3.69
CA ILE A 53 1.14 18.19 2.71
C ILE A 53 0.45 17.04 3.42
N ASN A 54 -0.83 16.81 3.08
CA ASN A 54 -1.58 15.67 3.60
C ASN A 54 -1.30 14.41 2.75
N PHE A 55 -0.33 13.62 3.16
CA PHE A 55 0.06 12.38 2.49
C PHE A 55 -0.98 11.25 2.62
N ASP A 56 -1.99 11.42 3.44
CA ASP A 56 -3.09 10.46 3.58
C ASP A 56 -4.33 10.85 2.71
N HIS A 57 -4.23 11.92 1.89
CA HIS A 57 -5.27 12.32 0.94
C HIS A 57 -5.03 11.70 -0.45
N PRO A 58 -6.08 11.30 -1.20
CA PRO A 58 -5.92 10.74 -2.55
C PRO A 58 -5.14 11.62 -3.52
N ASP A 59 -5.28 12.94 -3.43
CA ASP A 59 -4.58 13.90 -4.30
C ASP A 59 -3.06 13.92 -4.07
N ALA A 60 -2.57 13.30 -3.01
CA ALA A 60 -1.14 13.18 -2.77
C ALA A 60 -0.44 12.19 -3.72
N PHE A 61 -1.20 11.37 -4.48
CA PHE A 61 -0.65 10.30 -5.30
C PHE A 61 -0.77 10.57 -6.80
N ASP A 62 0.25 10.18 -7.53
CA ASP A 62 0.28 10.14 -9.00
C ASP A 62 -0.37 8.83 -9.49
N TRP A 63 -1.69 8.80 -9.46
CA TRP A 63 -2.47 7.64 -9.88
C TRP A 63 -2.28 7.28 -11.34
N ALA A 64 -2.04 8.29 -12.20
CA ALA A 64 -1.85 8.08 -13.62
C ALA A 64 -0.54 7.31 -13.90
N LEU A 65 0.57 7.73 -13.29
CA LEU A 65 1.84 7.02 -13.39
C LEU A 65 1.74 5.63 -12.76
N PHE A 66 1.08 5.52 -11.60
CA PHE A 66 0.92 4.24 -10.92
C PHE A 66 0.15 3.23 -11.80
N ALA A 67 -1.01 3.61 -12.32
CA ALA A 67 -1.81 2.76 -13.20
C ALA A 67 -1.05 2.38 -14.47
N LYS A 68 -0.32 3.32 -15.09
CA LYS A 68 0.53 3.08 -16.26
C LYS A 68 1.62 2.04 -15.96
N HIS A 69 2.31 2.15 -14.83
CA HIS A 69 3.36 1.20 -14.45
C HIS A 69 2.81 -0.21 -14.22
N ILE A 70 1.64 -0.35 -13.59
CA ILE A 70 1.01 -1.66 -13.43
C ILE A 70 0.59 -2.24 -14.78
N GLU A 71 0.10 -1.42 -15.71
CA GLU A 71 -0.23 -1.83 -17.08
C GLU A 71 1.01 -2.30 -17.85
N SER A 72 2.14 -1.57 -17.80
CA SER A 72 3.39 -1.97 -18.40
C SER A 72 3.87 -3.32 -17.86
N LEU A 73 3.91 -3.48 -16.55
CA LEU A 73 4.27 -4.77 -15.94
C LEU A 73 3.35 -5.91 -16.40
N LYS A 74 2.03 -5.64 -16.47
CA LYS A 74 1.03 -6.61 -16.96
C LYS A 74 1.29 -7.05 -18.39
N ASN A 75 1.80 -6.14 -19.23
CA ASN A 75 2.17 -6.39 -20.62
C ASN A 75 3.55 -7.03 -20.78
N GLY A 76 4.27 -7.32 -19.70
CA GLY A 76 5.60 -7.91 -19.72
C GLY A 76 6.74 -6.90 -19.90
N GLU A 77 6.47 -5.61 -19.75
CA GLU A 77 7.45 -4.53 -19.83
C GLU A 77 7.98 -4.17 -18.45
N SER A 78 9.29 -3.94 -18.34
CA SER A 78 9.91 -3.42 -17.10
C SER A 78 9.56 -1.95 -16.90
N ILE A 79 9.61 -1.50 -15.65
CA ILE A 79 9.32 -0.11 -15.28
C ILE A 79 10.47 0.50 -14.47
N GLU A 80 10.51 1.82 -14.43
CA GLU A 80 11.37 2.61 -13.55
C GLU A 80 10.52 3.16 -12.39
N GLN A 81 10.43 2.38 -11.30
CA GLN A 81 9.63 2.74 -10.13
C GLN A 81 10.25 3.97 -9.43
N PRO A 82 9.46 5.02 -9.13
CA PRO A 82 9.95 6.17 -8.39
C PRO A 82 10.42 5.78 -6.99
N ILE A 83 11.42 6.52 -6.47
CA ILE A 83 11.82 6.49 -5.08
C ILE A 83 11.33 7.77 -4.43
N TYR A 84 10.51 7.65 -3.39
CA TYR A 84 10.07 8.78 -2.59
C TYR A 84 10.90 8.93 -1.32
N ASP A 85 11.43 10.12 -1.11
CA ASP A 85 12.21 10.46 0.09
C ASP A 85 11.30 11.16 1.10
N TYR A 86 11.04 10.50 2.22
CA TYR A 86 10.19 11.04 3.28
C TYR A 86 10.85 12.17 4.09
N ILE A 87 12.18 12.28 4.05
CA ILE A 87 12.91 13.35 4.75
C ILE A 87 12.73 14.66 4.00
N THR A 88 12.92 14.61 2.68
CA THR A 88 12.79 15.78 1.81
C THR A 88 11.38 15.99 1.29
N SER A 89 10.49 15.03 1.52
CA SER A 89 9.10 15.01 0.99
C SER A 89 9.07 15.26 -0.52
N SER A 90 9.93 14.57 -1.27
CA SER A 90 10.03 14.69 -2.72
C SER A 90 10.47 13.37 -3.38
N ARG A 91 10.27 13.26 -4.70
CA ARG A 91 10.83 12.15 -5.48
C ARG A 91 12.32 12.34 -5.66
N GLN A 92 13.06 11.24 -5.63
CA GLN A 92 14.48 11.25 -6.02
C GLN A 92 14.60 11.21 -7.55
N GLU A 93 15.74 11.67 -8.07
CA GLU A 93 16.08 11.51 -9.51
C GLU A 93 16.32 10.04 -9.87
N LYS A 94 16.77 9.24 -8.91
CA LYS A 94 17.01 7.80 -9.08
C LYS A 94 15.69 7.05 -9.04
N THR A 95 15.63 5.96 -9.82
CA THR A 95 14.51 5.02 -9.85
C THR A 95 14.97 3.62 -9.47
N ILE A 96 14.04 2.72 -9.30
CA ILE A 96 14.30 1.29 -9.13
C ILE A 96 13.81 0.60 -10.40
N HIS A 97 14.71 -0.09 -11.09
CA HIS A 97 14.33 -0.95 -12.21
C HIS A 97 13.57 -2.17 -11.68
N VAL A 98 12.36 -2.39 -12.21
CA VAL A 98 11.50 -3.49 -11.79
C VAL A 98 11.07 -4.29 -13.02
N ASP A 99 11.46 -5.56 -13.02
CA ASP A 99 11.05 -6.52 -14.03
C ASP A 99 9.67 -7.11 -13.72
N PRO A 100 8.88 -7.46 -14.74
CA PRO A 100 7.62 -8.15 -14.56
C PRO A 100 7.82 -9.51 -13.91
N ARG A 101 6.84 -9.91 -13.07
CA ARG A 101 6.81 -11.22 -12.39
C ARG A 101 5.43 -11.83 -12.54
N GLU A 102 5.32 -13.13 -12.28
CA GLU A 102 4.03 -13.84 -12.37
C GLU A 102 2.98 -13.27 -11.40
N ILE A 103 3.42 -12.74 -10.25
CA ILE A 103 2.57 -12.11 -9.25
C ILE A 103 3.03 -10.67 -9.03
N ILE A 104 2.11 -9.73 -9.15
CA ILE A 104 2.31 -8.33 -8.76
C ILE A 104 1.43 -8.05 -7.54
N ILE A 105 2.03 -7.60 -6.44
CA ILE A 105 1.31 -7.12 -5.26
C ILE A 105 1.38 -5.59 -5.26
N VAL A 106 0.24 -4.96 -5.46
CA VAL A 106 0.05 -3.51 -5.30
C VAL A 106 -0.40 -3.27 -3.86
N GLU A 107 0.41 -2.60 -3.04
CA GLU A 107 0.07 -2.38 -1.64
C GLU A 107 0.06 -0.91 -1.27
N GLY A 108 -0.88 -0.52 -0.41
CA GLY A 108 -0.94 0.85 0.12
C GLY A 108 -2.20 1.13 0.91
N ILE A 109 -2.23 2.29 1.57
CA ILE A 109 -3.41 2.65 2.39
C ILE A 109 -4.68 2.75 1.56
N MET A 110 -4.55 3.20 0.31
CA MET A 110 -5.66 3.42 -0.63
C MET A 110 -5.44 2.69 -1.97
N ALA A 111 -4.72 1.58 -1.99
CA ALA A 111 -4.41 0.85 -3.24
C ALA A 111 -5.66 0.47 -4.06
N LEU A 112 -6.84 0.40 -3.42
CA LEU A 112 -8.11 0.13 -4.09
C LEU A 112 -8.94 1.40 -4.40
N HIS A 113 -8.39 2.61 -4.20
CA HIS A 113 -9.14 3.86 -4.38
C HIS A 113 -9.36 4.20 -5.86
N ASP A 114 -8.29 4.21 -6.64
CA ASP A 114 -8.36 4.60 -8.05
C ASP A 114 -9.04 3.54 -8.91
N PRO A 115 -10.08 3.90 -9.71
CA PRO A 115 -10.83 2.93 -10.50
C PRO A 115 -10.04 2.35 -11.67
N VAL A 116 -9.08 3.09 -12.24
CA VAL A 116 -8.26 2.61 -13.37
C VAL A 116 -7.27 1.56 -12.89
N LEU A 117 -6.60 1.85 -11.78
CA LEU A 117 -5.69 0.91 -11.12
C LEU A 117 -6.44 -0.34 -10.63
N ARG A 118 -7.60 -0.14 -9.97
CA ARG A 118 -8.41 -1.23 -9.42
C ARG A 118 -8.92 -2.20 -10.50
N LYS A 119 -9.26 -1.73 -11.70
CA LYS A 119 -9.70 -2.59 -12.82
C LYS A 119 -8.62 -3.54 -13.33
N GLN A 120 -7.36 -3.28 -13.02
CA GLN A 120 -6.25 -4.13 -13.43
C GLN A 120 -6.01 -5.30 -12.47
N MET A 121 -6.63 -5.27 -11.28
CA MET A 121 -6.42 -6.24 -10.21
C MET A 121 -7.32 -7.45 -10.37
N ASP A 122 -6.72 -8.65 -10.33
CA ASP A 122 -7.42 -9.94 -10.33
C ASP A 122 -8.00 -10.27 -8.94
N LEU A 123 -7.34 -9.83 -7.87
CA LEU A 123 -7.78 -10.03 -6.49
C LEU A 123 -7.59 -8.75 -5.68
N LYS A 124 -8.63 -8.33 -4.99
CA LYS A 124 -8.64 -7.12 -4.15
C LYS A 124 -8.87 -7.49 -2.70
N ILE A 125 -7.91 -7.11 -1.84
CA ILE A 125 -7.88 -7.45 -0.41
C ILE A 125 -7.93 -6.17 0.40
N PHE A 126 -8.80 -6.12 1.40
CA PHE A 126 -8.76 -5.10 2.43
C PHE A 126 -8.31 -5.69 3.77
N VAL A 127 -7.23 -5.13 4.33
CA VAL A 127 -6.70 -5.54 5.64
C VAL A 127 -7.32 -4.65 6.70
N ASP A 128 -8.18 -5.26 7.51
CA ASP A 128 -8.98 -4.59 8.53
C ASP A 128 -8.39 -4.77 9.93
N ALA A 129 -8.50 -3.74 10.74
CA ALA A 129 -8.18 -3.76 12.17
C ALA A 129 -8.93 -2.62 12.88
N ASP A 130 -9.32 -2.85 14.11
CA ASP A 130 -10.03 -1.88 14.92
C ASP A 130 -9.23 -0.58 15.09
N ALA A 131 -9.94 0.53 15.25
CA ALA A 131 -9.33 1.86 15.24
C ALA A 131 -8.35 2.08 16.40
N ASP A 132 -8.64 1.53 17.58
CA ASP A 132 -7.79 1.56 18.77
C ASP A 132 -6.53 0.72 18.58
N ASP A 133 -6.64 -0.49 18.02
CA ASP A 133 -5.50 -1.35 17.66
C ASP A 133 -4.57 -0.65 16.66
N ARG A 134 -5.14 0.00 15.66
CA ARG A 134 -4.36 0.77 14.68
C ARG A 134 -3.66 1.96 15.33
N LEU A 135 -4.36 2.69 16.19
CA LEU A 135 -3.79 3.83 16.92
C LEU A 135 -2.61 3.40 17.80
N ILE A 136 -2.77 2.33 18.58
CA ILE A 136 -1.71 1.78 19.43
C ILE A 136 -0.47 1.43 18.60
N ARG A 137 -0.64 0.71 17.48
CA ARG A 137 0.48 0.32 16.60
C ARG A 137 1.15 1.52 15.95
N VAL A 138 0.38 2.53 15.54
CA VAL A 138 0.91 3.79 15.00
C VAL A 138 1.70 4.55 16.06
N ALA A 139 1.15 4.66 17.29
CA ALA A 139 1.84 5.34 18.38
C ALA A 139 3.16 4.65 18.73
N GLN A 140 3.16 3.34 18.89
CA GLN A 140 4.38 2.57 19.17
C GLN A 140 5.44 2.79 18.08
N ARG A 141 5.07 2.64 16.80
CA ARG A 141 6.00 2.85 15.68
C ARG A 141 6.53 4.28 15.63
N ASP A 142 5.65 5.27 15.68
CA ASP A 142 6.03 6.66 15.46
C ASP A 142 6.86 7.23 16.62
N ILE A 143 6.64 6.75 17.85
CA ILE A 143 7.46 7.10 19.01
C ILE A 143 8.84 6.43 18.93
N VAL A 144 8.87 5.11 18.71
CA VAL A 144 10.13 4.33 18.80
C VAL A 144 10.99 4.51 17.54
N GLU A 145 10.38 4.47 16.35
CA GLU A 145 11.15 4.45 15.07
C GLU A 145 11.32 5.85 14.48
N ARG A 146 10.39 6.80 14.78
CA ARG A 146 10.38 8.14 14.17
C ARG A 146 10.67 9.27 15.16
N GLY A 147 10.86 8.94 16.44
CA GLY A 147 11.21 9.91 17.49
C GLY A 147 10.12 10.95 17.78
N ARG A 148 8.85 10.67 17.45
CA ARG A 148 7.74 11.60 17.71
C ARG A 148 7.33 11.56 19.18
N THR A 149 6.82 12.70 19.68
CA THR A 149 6.18 12.71 21.00
C THR A 149 4.78 12.14 20.92
N ILE A 150 4.24 11.69 22.06
CA ILE A 150 2.86 11.15 22.12
C ILE A 150 1.84 12.23 21.72
N GLU A 151 2.07 13.47 22.11
CA GLU A 151 1.22 14.61 21.78
C GLU A 151 1.14 14.81 20.27
N ALA A 152 2.30 14.80 19.59
CA ALA A 152 2.38 14.95 18.14
C ALA A 152 1.69 13.78 17.40
N VAL A 153 1.80 12.56 17.94
CA VAL A 153 1.10 11.40 17.39
C VAL A 153 -0.42 11.54 17.54
N MET A 154 -0.91 11.96 18.71
CA MET A 154 -2.34 12.11 18.97
C MET A 154 -2.93 13.26 18.14
N GLU A 155 -2.24 14.40 18.05
CA GLU A 155 -2.65 15.50 17.19
C GLU A 155 -2.76 15.08 15.72
N ARG A 156 -1.72 14.41 15.19
CA ARG A 156 -1.75 13.90 13.82
C ARG A 156 -2.87 12.90 13.61
N TYR A 157 -3.12 12.02 14.56
CA TYR A 157 -4.20 11.05 14.47
C TYR A 157 -5.56 11.74 14.35
N GLN A 158 -5.84 12.72 15.20
CA GLN A 158 -7.11 13.44 15.21
C GLN A 158 -7.31 14.32 13.98
N ARG A 159 -6.25 15.03 13.55
CA ARG A 159 -6.35 16.01 12.45
C ARG A 159 -6.23 15.42 11.06
N VAL A 160 -5.51 14.30 10.92
CA VAL A 160 -5.18 13.74 9.62
C VAL A 160 -5.61 12.28 9.50
N LEU A 161 -5.02 11.37 10.31
CA LEU A 161 -5.17 9.94 10.07
C LEU A 161 -6.61 9.45 10.19
N LYS A 162 -7.34 9.89 11.22
CA LYS A 162 -8.73 9.49 11.44
C LYS A 162 -9.67 10.03 10.35
N PRO A 163 -9.71 11.35 10.05
CA PRO A 163 -10.56 11.88 8.98
C PRO A 163 -10.27 11.24 7.61
N MET A 164 -9.00 11.10 7.24
CA MET A 164 -8.61 10.50 5.96
C MET A 164 -8.99 9.01 5.90
N HIS A 165 -8.86 8.31 7.01
CA HIS A 165 -9.30 6.93 7.08
C HIS A 165 -10.81 6.80 6.84
N GLU A 166 -11.61 7.57 7.56
CA GLU A 166 -13.08 7.52 7.45
C GLU A 166 -13.57 7.94 6.07
N GLN A 167 -12.94 8.94 5.48
CA GLN A 167 -13.38 9.52 4.21
C GLN A 167 -12.93 8.71 2.98
N PHE A 168 -11.70 8.20 2.97
CA PHE A 168 -11.10 7.62 1.78
C PHE A 168 -10.69 6.16 1.95
N ILE A 169 -10.06 5.79 3.07
CA ILE A 169 -9.45 4.48 3.22
C ILE A 169 -10.52 3.42 3.52
N GLU A 170 -11.39 3.67 4.50
CA GLU A 170 -12.48 2.76 4.87
C GLU A 170 -13.43 2.52 3.68
N THR A 171 -13.63 3.52 2.85
CA THR A 171 -14.47 3.40 1.66
C THR A 171 -13.92 2.42 0.63
N CYS A 172 -12.60 2.14 0.64
CA CYS A 172 -11.97 1.13 -0.21
C CYS A 172 -12.44 -0.29 0.11
N LYS A 173 -12.91 -0.54 1.33
CA LYS A 173 -13.41 -1.84 1.79
C LYS A 173 -14.53 -2.39 0.90
N ARG A 174 -15.39 -1.51 0.36
CA ARG A 174 -16.48 -1.88 -0.56
C ARG A 174 -16.03 -2.49 -1.88
N TYR A 175 -14.78 -2.27 -2.25
CA TYR A 175 -14.21 -2.77 -3.50
C TYR A 175 -13.40 -4.05 -3.31
N ALA A 176 -13.21 -4.49 -2.08
CA ALA A 176 -12.45 -5.69 -1.77
C ALA A 176 -13.26 -6.96 -2.06
N ASP A 177 -12.60 -7.94 -2.67
CA ASP A 177 -13.16 -9.29 -2.83
C ASP A 177 -13.02 -10.09 -1.52
N VAL A 178 -11.98 -9.76 -0.71
CA VAL A 178 -11.70 -10.40 0.59
C VAL A 178 -11.33 -9.35 1.62
N ILE A 179 -11.90 -9.47 2.84
CA ILE A 179 -11.52 -8.68 4.00
C ILE A 179 -10.76 -9.59 4.98
N ILE A 180 -9.57 -9.16 5.39
CA ILE A 180 -8.76 -9.86 6.39
C ILE A 180 -8.89 -9.11 7.72
N PRO A 181 -9.70 -9.59 8.66
CA PRO A 181 -9.76 -9.00 9.99
C PRO A 181 -8.49 -9.31 10.79
N GLN A 182 -8.17 -8.45 11.76
CA GLN A 182 -6.99 -8.57 12.65
C GLN A 182 -5.62 -8.50 11.93
N GLY A 183 -5.61 -8.07 10.67
CA GLY A 183 -4.39 -7.84 9.93
C GLY A 183 -3.48 -9.07 9.80
N GLY A 184 -2.19 -8.85 9.99
CA GLY A 184 -1.18 -9.90 9.86
C GLY A 184 -1.23 -11.01 10.93
N HIS A 185 -2.07 -10.91 11.96
CA HIS A 185 -2.26 -11.95 12.97
C HIS A 185 -3.20 -13.07 12.49
N ASN A 186 -4.03 -12.83 11.48
CA ASN A 186 -4.96 -13.81 10.93
C ASN A 186 -4.26 -14.81 10.00
N ASN A 187 -3.53 -15.76 10.60
CA ASN A 187 -2.82 -16.79 9.82
C ASN A 187 -3.75 -17.71 9.02
N ALA A 188 -4.99 -17.93 9.48
CA ALA A 188 -5.96 -18.76 8.76
C ALA A 188 -6.34 -18.10 7.43
N ALA A 189 -6.72 -16.82 7.43
CA ALA A 189 -7.03 -16.08 6.22
C ALA A 189 -5.83 -16.02 5.27
N ILE A 190 -4.63 -15.74 5.80
CA ILE A 190 -3.41 -15.70 4.98
C ILE A 190 -3.12 -17.05 4.33
N ASN A 191 -3.27 -18.18 5.06
CA ASN A 191 -3.09 -19.50 4.50
C ASN A 191 -4.12 -19.83 3.40
N MET A 192 -5.37 -19.41 3.55
CA MET A 192 -6.40 -19.55 2.52
C MET A 192 -6.02 -18.80 1.25
N LEU A 193 -5.58 -17.54 1.39
CA LEU A 193 -5.12 -16.72 0.27
C LEU A 193 -3.94 -17.34 -0.46
N VAL A 194 -2.94 -17.82 0.27
CA VAL A 194 -1.78 -18.50 -0.34
C VAL A 194 -2.20 -19.71 -1.16
N LYS A 195 -3.13 -20.52 -0.65
CA LYS A 195 -3.65 -21.68 -1.40
C LYS A 195 -4.39 -21.25 -2.65
N PHE A 196 -5.25 -20.24 -2.54
CA PHE A 196 -5.99 -19.67 -3.66
C PHE A 196 -5.04 -19.14 -4.74
N ILE A 197 -4.09 -18.27 -4.38
CA ILE A 197 -3.13 -17.70 -5.32
C ILE A 197 -2.31 -18.81 -6.02
N LYS A 198 -1.87 -19.82 -5.28
CA LYS A 198 -1.14 -20.95 -5.87
C LYS A 198 -1.99 -21.77 -6.86
N GLN A 199 -3.29 -21.86 -6.62
CA GLN A 199 -4.19 -22.54 -7.54
C GLN A 199 -4.39 -21.72 -8.82
N GLU A 200 -4.65 -20.42 -8.70
CA GLU A 200 -4.79 -19.51 -9.85
C GLU A 200 -3.56 -19.51 -10.78
N LEU A 201 -2.36 -19.58 -10.19
CA LEU A 201 -1.13 -19.66 -10.97
C LEU A 201 -0.99 -20.99 -11.73
N LYS A 202 -1.52 -22.09 -11.19
CA LYS A 202 -1.50 -23.40 -11.90
C LYS A 202 -2.50 -23.40 -13.04
N ASP A 203 -3.66 -22.80 -12.83
CA ASP A 203 -4.74 -22.80 -13.82
C ASP A 203 -4.44 -21.86 -15.02
N LYS A 204 -3.51 -20.91 -14.85
CA LYS A 204 -3.02 -20.02 -15.91
C LYS A 204 -1.81 -20.57 -16.70
N LYS A 205 -1.21 -21.68 -16.26
CA LYS A 205 -0.11 -22.40 -16.97
C LYS A 205 -0.66 -23.54 -17.83
#